data_ea3fccc4bd49b841bb1d4bc5a6a334d3
#
_entry.id   ea3fccc4bd49b841bb1d4bc5a6a334d3
#
_cell.length_a   1.000
_cell.length_b   1.000
_cell.length_c   1.000
_cell.angle_alpha   90.00
_cell.angle_beta   90.00
_cell.angle_gamma   90.00
#
_symmetry.space_group_name_H-M   'P 1'
#
loop_
_entity.id
_entity.type
_entity.pdbx_description
1 polymer ?
#
loop_
_entity_poly.entity_id
_entity_poly.type
_entity_poly.pdbx_seq_one_letter_code
_entity_poly.pdbx_strand_id
1 'polypeptide(L)'
;MKGSVKKAIIIIGVLIVLVICVLLNLRPVENFQQKYEGVDLSADVEGAVREGTYTKYLNAHEDAACPAEDIEVDLFAYMEGEGVEVYENYEGEEKALYTDTESTVTWKVNVPEAGFYNLYLEYITVESRGVAIERSVYINGELPFDDAGNIIFTRTWTDASEPKVDNQGNEIRPSQVEVYKWQSTFCKDDMGYIINPYQFYFEAGENTITMEGVNEPMVLKKLTLAAIDDSVTYEEYLANCPGEGNSETNINYVQVVQGEDSTIRSESSLYAKYDKSAPNTQPYSVTNTILNYVGGETWCSAGQWIEWEFSVPEDGYYNITVKGRQNYARGSVSSRTVYIDGEIPFEEMEEISFEYENDWNNLTLADADGNPYKIYLTEGTHTIRLEATLGGSGILLEELEDSIYRLNQIYRKLLVYTGATPDQYRDYNIDQVYPEVMEAMDLESKRLYKIVDEMVAYTGQKADKIATAQTLAQQLERFVEKPNKITEEFTTFKDNITSLGTAVLNMGETKLGIDSLVITST
;
A
#
# COMPACT_ATOMS: atom_id res chain seq x y z
N MET A 1 -54.64 42.08 19.18
CA MET A 1 -54.77 40.72 18.60
C MET A 1 -54.29 40.61 17.14
N LYS A 2 -54.54 41.55 16.21
CA LYS A 2 -54.10 41.43 14.81
C LYS A 2 -52.57 41.42 14.55
N GLY A 3 -51.74 42.00 15.41
CA GLY A 3 -50.28 42.02 15.25
C GLY A 3 -49.59 40.71 15.68
N SER A 4 -50.11 40.00 16.66
CA SER A 4 -49.59 38.75 17.17
C SER A 4 -49.82 37.60 16.16
N VAL A 5 -50.97 37.58 15.53
CA VAL A 5 -51.32 36.58 14.50
C VAL A 5 -50.42 36.75 13.23
N LYS A 6 -50.15 37.98 12.83
CA LYS A 6 -49.20 38.22 11.68
C LYS A 6 -47.79 37.77 12.01
N LYS A 7 -47.29 38.01 13.22
CA LYS A 7 -45.98 37.53 13.64
C LYS A 7 -45.89 36.00 13.67
N ALA A 8 -46.94 35.31 14.15
CA ALA A 8 -47.03 33.86 14.17
C ALA A 8 -47.02 33.27 12.76
N ILE A 9 -47.73 33.87 11.78
CA ILE A 9 -47.76 33.41 10.38
C ILE A 9 -46.38 33.58 9.74
N ILE A 10 -45.67 34.66 10.02
CA ILE A 10 -44.30 34.89 9.48
C ILE A 10 -43.33 33.88 10.07
N ILE A 11 -43.41 33.58 11.38
CA ILE A 11 -42.53 32.58 12.01
C ILE A 11 -42.79 31.17 11.45
N ILE A 12 -44.07 30.81 11.25
CA ILE A 12 -44.44 29.52 10.64
C ILE A 12 -43.91 29.45 9.17
N GLY A 13 -44.04 30.54 8.42
CA GLY A 13 -43.49 30.61 7.05
C GLY A 13 -41.98 30.43 7.00
N VAL A 14 -41.23 31.09 7.89
CA VAL A 14 -39.78 30.93 8.00
C VAL A 14 -39.39 29.50 8.41
N LEU A 15 -40.13 28.90 9.37
CA LEU A 15 -39.92 27.51 9.76
C LEU A 15 -40.15 26.51 8.62
N ILE A 16 -41.22 26.73 7.84
CA ILE A 16 -41.52 25.88 6.67
C ILE A 16 -40.39 26.02 5.61
N VAL A 17 -39.91 27.24 5.35
CA VAL A 17 -38.80 27.46 4.42
C VAL A 17 -37.53 26.80 4.94
N LEU A 18 -37.21 26.89 6.22
CA LEU A 18 -36.08 26.21 6.86
C LEU A 18 -36.18 24.69 6.74
N VAL A 19 -37.36 24.13 7.02
CA VAL A 19 -37.60 22.67 6.86
C VAL A 19 -37.46 22.25 5.39
N ILE A 20 -37.99 23.03 4.45
CA ILE A 20 -37.80 22.76 3.00
C ILE A 20 -36.33 22.89 2.64
N CYS A 21 -35.60 23.87 3.11
CA CYS A 21 -34.14 23.99 2.87
C CYS A 21 -33.37 22.81 3.47
N VAL A 22 -33.74 22.34 4.66
CA VAL A 22 -33.14 21.14 5.26
C VAL A 22 -33.48 19.90 4.46
N LEU A 23 -34.73 19.72 4.04
CA LEU A 23 -35.17 18.61 3.21
C LEU A 23 -34.53 18.60 1.80
N LEU A 24 -34.31 19.79 1.22
CA LEU A 24 -33.60 19.93 -0.06
C LEU A 24 -32.09 19.73 0.06
N ASN A 25 -31.50 19.93 1.25
CA ASN A 25 -30.11 19.62 1.54
C ASN A 25 -29.89 18.19 2.07
N LEU A 26 -30.95 17.50 2.51
CA LEU A 26 -30.94 16.07 2.69
C LEU A 26 -31.02 15.43 1.29
N ARG A 27 -29.90 15.50 0.54
CA ARG A 27 -29.75 14.60 -0.60
C ARG A 27 -29.87 13.19 -0.03
N PRO A 28 -30.76 12.34 -0.60
CA PRO A 28 -30.73 10.93 -0.21
C PRO A 28 -29.28 10.47 -0.43
N VAL A 29 -28.69 9.84 0.57
CA VAL A 29 -27.43 9.13 0.39
C VAL A 29 -27.70 8.16 -0.74
N GLU A 30 -27.06 8.39 -1.90
CA GLU A 30 -27.22 7.47 -3.05
C GLU A 30 -26.72 6.11 -2.58
N ASN A 31 -27.63 5.16 -2.45
CA ASN A 31 -27.30 3.80 -2.11
C ASN A 31 -27.03 3.05 -3.43
N PHE A 32 -25.75 2.90 -3.79
CA PHE A 32 -25.34 2.21 -5.00
C PHE A 32 -25.43 0.69 -4.88
N GLN A 33 -25.56 0.14 -3.67
CA GLN A 33 -25.65 -1.30 -3.44
C GLN A 33 -26.76 -1.95 -4.28
N GLN A 34 -27.89 -1.28 -4.46
CA GLN A 34 -28.99 -1.79 -5.29
C GLN A 34 -28.64 -1.92 -6.79
N LYS A 35 -27.57 -1.23 -7.24
CA LYS A 35 -27.14 -1.26 -8.64
C LYS A 35 -26.29 -2.48 -8.96
N TYR A 36 -25.58 -3.04 -7.99
CA TYR A 36 -24.68 -4.17 -8.17
C TYR A 36 -25.03 -5.41 -7.33
N GLU A 37 -25.95 -5.31 -6.39
CA GLU A 37 -26.37 -6.43 -5.55
C GLU A 37 -26.92 -7.60 -6.41
N GLY A 38 -26.38 -8.78 -6.19
CA GLY A 38 -26.77 -10.00 -6.91
C GLY A 38 -26.21 -10.12 -8.34
N VAL A 39 -25.31 -9.23 -8.76
CA VAL A 39 -24.61 -9.30 -10.04
C VAL A 39 -23.27 -10.02 -9.87
N ASP A 40 -22.95 -10.93 -10.77
CA ASP A 40 -21.61 -11.54 -10.83
C ASP A 40 -20.61 -10.52 -11.40
N LEU A 41 -19.90 -9.84 -10.51
CA LEU A 41 -18.90 -8.83 -10.86
C LEU A 41 -17.55 -9.43 -11.28
N SER A 42 -17.34 -10.75 -11.12
CA SER A 42 -16.14 -11.45 -11.56
C SER A 42 -16.19 -11.89 -13.01
N ALA A 43 -17.36 -11.80 -13.64
CA ALA A 43 -17.59 -12.24 -15.01
C ALA A 43 -16.69 -11.51 -16.01
N ASP A 44 -16.08 -12.27 -16.92
CA ASP A 44 -15.34 -11.74 -18.05
C ASP A 44 -16.28 -11.50 -19.22
N VAL A 45 -16.13 -10.35 -19.88
CA VAL A 45 -16.86 -10.00 -21.09
C VAL A 45 -15.91 -9.96 -22.27
N GLU A 46 -16.26 -10.59 -23.39
CA GLU A 46 -15.43 -10.67 -24.59
C GLU A 46 -14.95 -9.28 -25.05
N GLY A 47 -13.63 -9.14 -25.22
CA GLY A 47 -12.99 -7.88 -25.65
C GLY A 47 -12.84 -6.83 -24.53
N ALA A 48 -13.09 -7.22 -23.28
CA ALA A 48 -12.86 -6.38 -22.09
C ALA A 48 -12.36 -7.26 -20.92
N VAL A 49 -11.24 -7.96 -21.13
CA VAL A 49 -10.63 -8.88 -20.16
C VAL A 49 -9.21 -8.41 -19.85
N ARG A 50 -8.82 -8.42 -18.58
CA ARG A 50 -7.43 -8.30 -18.17
C ARG A 50 -6.90 -9.67 -17.76
N GLU A 51 -5.98 -10.21 -18.55
CA GLU A 51 -5.30 -11.46 -18.27
C GLU A 51 -4.02 -11.20 -17.45
N GLY A 52 -3.43 -12.26 -16.89
CA GLY A 52 -2.14 -12.18 -16.19
C GLY A 52 -2.19 -11.53 -14.81
N THR A 53 -3.37 -11.19 -14.27
CA THR A 53 -3.48 -10.61 -12.93
C THR A 53 -3.20 -11.63 -11.84
N TYR A 54 -2.65 -11.17 -10.71
CA TYR A 54 -2.41 -12.01 -9.54
C TYR A 54 -3.70 -12.64 -9.00
N THR A 55 -4.80 -11.88 -8.99
CA THR A 55 -6.12 -12.39 -8.58
C THR A 55 -6.59 -13.55 -9.47
N LYS A 56 -6.43 -13.47 -10.80
CA LYS A 56 -6.74 -14.60 -11.70
C LYS A 56 -5.84 -15.81 -11.46
N TYR A 57 -4.56 -15.57 -11.18
CA TYR A 57 -3.63 -16.63 -10.83
C TYR A 57 -4.04 -17.36 -9.55
N LEU A 58 -4.42 -16.65 -8.49
CA LEU A 58 -4.93 -17.25 -7.26
C LEU A 58 -6.22 -18.04 -7.51
N ASN A 59 -7.16 -17.48 -8.25
CA ASN A 59 -8.43 -18.15 -8.57
C ASN A 59 -8.25 -19.44 -9.40
N ALA A 60 -7.21 -19.47 -10.26
CA ALA A 60 -6.88 -20.69 -11.02
C ALA A 60 -6.38 -21.84 -10.13
N HIS A 61 -5.98 -21.55 -8.90
CA HIS A 61 -5.45 -22.50 -7.91
C HIS A 61 -6.23 -22.43 -6.58
N GLU A 62 -7.51 -22.04 -6.59
CA GLU A 62 -8.32 -21.78 -5.39
C GLU A 62 -8.41 -22.97 -4.41
N ASP A 63 -8.29 -24.18 -4.92
CA ASP A 63 -8.30 -25.42 -4.13
C ASP A 63 -6.90 -25.87 -3.65
N ALA A 64 -5.83 -25.08 -3.92
CA ALA A 64 -4.47 -25.46 -3.58
C ALA A 64 -4.24 -25.40 -2.05
N ALA A 65 -3.46 -26.35 -1.54
CA ALA A 65 -3.06 -26.38 -0.14
C ALA A 65 -2.05 -25.26 0.18
N CYS A 66 -1.91 -24.94 1.47
CA CYS A 66 -0.81 -24.14 2.00
C CYS A 66 0.03 -25.06 2.91
N PRO A 67 1.08 -25.71 2.37
CA PRO A 67 1.93 -26.60 3.17
C PRO A 67 2.62 -25.86 4.31
N ALA A 68 2.82 -26.56 5.43
CA ALA A 68 3.31 -25.97 6.68
C ALA A 68 4.84 -26.02 6.85
N GLU A 69 5.58 -26.61 5.91
CA GLU A 69 7.03 -26.78 6.01
C GLU A 69 7.77 -25.92 5.01
N ASP A 70 8.78 -25.19 5.48
CA ASP A 70 9.69 -24.43 4.63
C ASP A 70 10.58 -25.35 3.80
N ILE A 71 10.92 -24.92 2.59
CA ILE A 71 11.84 -25.62 1.71
C ILE A 71 12.97 -24.66 1.33
N GLU A 72 14.18 -24.95 1.80
CA GLU A 72 15.36 -24.15 1.44
C GLU A 72 15.87 -24.56 0.06
N VAL A 73 16.15 -23.56 -0.78
CA VAL A 73 16.75 -23.75 -2.11
C VAL A 73 18.26 -23.71 -1.99
N ASP A 74 18.94 -24.75 -2.49
CA ASP A 74 20.41 -24.71 -2.59
C ASP A 74 20.84 -23.71 -3.67
N LEU A 75 21.20 -22.49 -3.26
CA LEU A 75 21.60 -21.41 -4.14
C LEU A 75 22.81 -21.75 -5.04
N PHE A 76 23.67 -22.67 -4.60
CA PHE A 76 24.94 -22.98 -5.27
C PHE A 76 24.82 -24.17 -6.23
N ALA A 77 23.73 -24.93 -6.15
CA ALA A 77 23.37 -26.01 -7.05
C ALA A 77 22.43 -25.57 -8.18
N TYR A 78 22.65 -24.37 -8.74
CA TYR A 78 21.85 -23.91 -9.88
C TYR A 78 22.12 -24.74 -11.14
N MET A 79 21.08 -24.91 -11.96
CA MET A 79 21.15 -25.67 -13.22
C MET A 79 21.79 -24.85 -14.32
N GLU A 80 21.37 -23.59 -14.43
CA GLU A 80 21.79 -22.61 -15.41
C GLU A 80 22.09 -21.31 -14.69
N GLY A 81 23.16 -20.62 -15.10
CA GLY A 81 23.55 -19.33 -14.54
C GLY A 81 24.33 -18.51 -15.54
N GLU A 82 23.80 -17.34 -15.88
CA GLU A 82 24.46 -16.30 -16.65
C GLU A 82 24.50 -15.02 -15.82
N GLY A 83 25.64 -14.33 -15.81
CA GLY A 83 25.81 -13.13 -14.99
C GLY A 83 25.79 -13.40 -13.48
N VAL A 84 26.20 -14.60 -13.06
CA VAL A 84 26.25 -15.00 -11.64
C VAL A 84 27.69 -15.42 -11.26
N GLU A 85 28.04 -15.18 -10.00
CA GLU A 85 29.34 -15.56 -9.43
C GLU A 85 29.18 -15.99 -7.97
N VAL A 86 29.85 -17.07 -7.59
CA VAL A 86 29.90 -17.51 -6.19
C VAL A 86 31.03 -16.79 -5.47
N TYR A 87 30.69 -16.00 -4.46
CA TYR A 87 31.64 -15.34 -3.57
C TYR A 87 31.92 -16.21 -2.35
N GLU A 88 33.20 -16.39 -2.03
CA GLU A 88 33.67 -17.12 -0.86
C GLU A 88 34.01 -16.12 0.25
N ASN A 89 33.59 -16.41 1.51
CA ASN A 89 33.83 -15.56 2.68
C ASN A 89 33.38 -14.10 2.49
N TYR A 90 32.17 -13.90 2.02
CA TYR A 90 31.63 -12.59 1.71
C TYR A 90 30.72 -12.07 2.84
N GLU A 91 31.08 -10.90 3.42
CA GLU A 91 30.30 -10.21 4.44
C GLU A 91 29.84 -11.12 5.62
N GLY A 92 30.74 -12.00 6.07
CA GLY A 92 30.53 -12.92 7.19
C GLY A 92 29.88 -14.26 6.82
N GLU A 93 29.47 -14.44 5.56
CA GLU A 93 28.94 -15.72 5.08
C GLU A 93 30.05 -16.53 4.37
N GLU A 94 30.02 -17.87 4.56
CA GLU A 94 30.98 -18.76 3.90
C GLU A 94 30.88 -18.69 2.40
N LYS A 95 29.66 -18.64 1.88
CA LYS A 95 29.34 -18.49 0.46
C LYS A 95 28.16 -17.56 0.26
N ALA A 96 28.19 -16.80 -0.84
CA ALA A 96 27.09 -15.97 -1.29
C ALA A 96 27.04 -15.96 -2.83
N LEU A 97 25.88 -15.77 -3.41
CA LEU A 97 25.66 -15.78 -4.84
C LEU A 97 25.47 -14.36 -5.36
N TYR A 98 26.44 -13.83 -6.05
CA TYR A 98 26.33 -12.56 -6.79
C TYR A 98 25.47 -12.77 -8.05
N THR A 99 24.55 -11.83 -8.29
CA THR A 99 23.72 -11.76 -9.50
C THR A 99 23.83 -10.36 -10.11
N ASP A 100 24.22 -10.29 -11.37
CA ASP A 100 24.39 -9.01 -12.09
C ASP A 100 23.03 -8.42 -12.53
N THR A 101 23.07 -7.22 -13.07
CA THR A 101 21.92 -6.46 -13.58
C THR A 101 21.11 -7.23 -14.63
N GLU A 102 21.78 -7.96 -15.52
CA GLU A 102 21.16 -8.77 -16.60
C GLU A 102 21.37 -10.27 -16.38
N SER A 103 21.43 -10.68 -15.10
CA SER A 103 21.67 -12.09 -14.76
C SER A 103 20.44 -12.96 -15.02
N THR A 104 20.66 -14.23 -15.28
CA THR A 104 19.64 -15.27 -15.27
C THR A 104 20.16 -16.45 -14.47
N VAL A 105 19.40 -16.91 -13.49
CA VAL A 105 19.75 -18.08 -12.69
C VAL A 105 18.54 -18.97 -12.46
N THR A 106 18.71 -20.27 -12.68
CA THR A 106 17.63 -21.26 -12.52
C THR A 106 18.04 -22.33 -11.52
N TRP A 107 17.23 -22.51 -10.48
CA TRP A 107 17.39 -23.56 -9.49
C TRP A 107 16.33 -24.64 -9.67
N LYS A 108 16.69 -25.86 -9.30
CA LYS A 108 15.75 -26.96 -9.07
C LYS A 108 15.39 -27.03 -7.61
N VAL A 109 14.10 -27.24 -7.34
CA VAL A 109 13.59 -27.51 -6.00
C VAL A 109 12.64 -28.70 -6.04
N ASN A 110 12.76 -29.60 -5.07
CA ASN A 110 11.82 -30.70 -4.93
C ASN A 110 10.80 -30.35 -3.86
N VAL A 111 9.54 -30.25 -4.26
CA VAL A 111 8.42 -29.87 -3.40
C VAL A 111 7.66 -31.12 -3.01
N PRO A 112 7.61 -31.49 -1.71
CA PRO A 112 6.96 -32.73 -1.27
C PRO A 112 5.44 -32.73 -1.48
N GLU A 113 4.80 -31.57 -1.31
CA GLU A 113 3.36 -31.38 -1.38
C GLU A 113 3.03 -30.17 -2.25
N ALA A 114 2.15 -30.37 -3.25
CA ALA A 114 1.72 -29.29 -4.11
C ALA A 114 0.95 -28.21 -3.33
N GLY A 115 1.23 -26.96 -3.60
CA GLY A 115 0.54 -25.88 -2.92
C GLY A 115 1.21 -24.52 -3.09
N PHE A 116 0.70 -23.56 -2.35
CA PHE A 116 1.23 -22.21 -2.31
C PHE A 116 2.34 -22.06 -1.27
N TYR A 117 3.37 -21.32 -1.65
CA TYR A 117 4.47 -20.88 -0.80
C TYR A 117 4.77 -19.40 -1.05
N ASN A 118 5.27 -18.71 -0.02
CA ASN A 118 5.90 -17.41 -0.22
C ASN A 118 7.37 -17.61 -0.60
N LEU A 119 7.93 -16.72 -1.42
CA LEU A 119 9.37 -16.70 -1.67
C LEU A 119 10.04 -15.70 -0.72
N TYR A 120 10.86 -16.22 0.19
CA TYR A 120 11.64 -15.47 1.15
C TYR A 120 13.10 -15.42 0.72
N LEU A 121 13.71 -14.23 0.73
CA LEU A 121 15.09 -14.02 0.34
C LEU A 121 15.87 -13.25 1.41
N GLU A 122 17.14 -13.65 1.56
CA GLU A 122 18.12 -12.85 2.27
C GLU A 122 19.20 -12.38 1.29
N TYR A 123 19.42 -11.07 1.25
CA TYR A 123 20.27 -10.42 0.27
C TYR A 123 21.05 -9.26 0.85
N ILE A 124 22.10 -8.86 0.17
CA ILE A 124 22.83 -7.62 0.42
C ILE A 124 23.00 -6.85 -0.88
N THR A 125 22.88 -5.53 -0.79
CA THR A 125 23.12 -4.63 -1.92
C THR A 125 24.61 -4.45 -2.15
N VAL A 126 25.00 -4.14 -3.38
CA VAL A 126 26.37 -3.81 -3.75
C VAL A 126 26.45 -2.42 -4.34
N GLU A 127 27.63 -1.83 -4.35
CA GLU A 127 27.87 -0.51 -4.95
C GLU A 127 27.49 -0.51 -6.42
N SER A 128 26.58 0.37 -6.80
CA SER A 128 26.08 0.53 -8.16
C SER A 128 25.42 1.90 -8.34
N ARG A 129 24.41 2.05 -9.19
CA ARG A 129 23.74 3.35 -9.41
C ARG A 129 22.90 3.83 -8.24
N GLY A 130 22.58 2.95 -7.28
CA GLY A 130 21.84 3.30 -6.06
C GLY A 130 20.33 3.43 -6.26
N VAL A 131 19.78 2.83 -7.33
CA VAL A 131 18.33 2.72 -7.55
C VAL A 131 17.82 1.37 -7.05
N ALA A 132 16.50 1.17 -7.05
CA ALA A 132 15.89 -0.09 -6.63
C ALA A 132 16.42 -1.27 -7.46
N ILE A 133 16.56 -2.42 -6.82
CA ILE A 133 16.91 -3.68 -7.46
C ILE A 133 15.61 -4.31 -7.96
N GLU A 134 15.60 -4.75 -9.21
CA GLU A 134 14.41 -5.36 -9.83
C GLU A 134 14.76 -6.75 -10.37
N ARG A 135 13.86 -7.69 -10.13
CA ARG A 135 13.96 -9.09 -10.58
C ARG A 135 12.64 -9.59 -11.12
N SER A 136 12.72 -10.40 -12.18
CA SER A 136 11.58 -11.21 -12.62
C SER A 136 11.70 -12.63 -12.07
N VAL A 137 10.60 -13.22 -11.64
CA VAL A 137 10.54 -14.55 -11.07
C VAL A 137 9.65 -15.45 -11.94
N TYR A 138 10.21 -16.55 -12.42
CA TYR A 138 9.49 -17.55 -13.19
C TYR A 138 9.43 -18.87 -12.43
N ILE A 139 8.28 -19.52 -12.51
CA ILE A 139 8.07 -20.86 -11.94
C ILE A 139 7.84 -21.84 -13.09
N ASN A 140 8.64 -22.91 -13.13
CA ASN A 140 8.59 -23.92 -14.20
C ASN A 140 8.69 -23.31 -15.62
N GLY A 141 9.45 -22.22 -15.76
CA GLY A 141 9.70 -21.53 -17.02
C GLY A 141 8.58 -20.59 -17.48
N GLU A 142 7.54 -20.40 -16.69
CA GLU A 142 6.42 -19.49 -16.98
C GLU A 142 6.39 -18.35 -15.98
N LEU A 143 5.99 -17.15 -16.45
CA LEU A 143 5.69 -16.02 -15.58
C LEU A 143 4.32 -16.28 -14.93
N PRO A 144 4.24 -16.47 -13.60
CA PRO A 144 2.99 -16.91 -12.98
C PRO A 144 1.86 -15.86 -13.05
N PHE A 145 2.23 -14.60 -12.96
CA PHE A 145 1.36 -13.42 -13.11
C PHE A 145 2.21 -12.22 -13.51
N ASP A 146 1.60 -11.17 -14.05
CA ASP A 146 2.32 -10.04 -14.64
C ASP A 146 3.29 -9.38 -13.66
N ASP A 147 2.87 -9.17 -12.40
CA ASP A 147 3.66 -8.48 -11.38
C ASP A 147 4.87 -9.29 -10.89
N ALA A 148 4.89 -10.62 -11.07
CA ALA A 148 6.07 -11.43 -10.84
C ALA A 148 7.25 -11.08 -11.78
N GLY A 149 6.97 -10.35 -12.85
CA GLY A 149 7.96 -9.76 -13.75
C GLY A 149 8.70 -8.54 -13.19
N ASN A 150 8.27 -8.01 -12.05
CA ASN A 150 8.85 -6.80 -11.46
C ASN A 150 8.84 -6.84 -9.93
N ILE A 151 9.63 -7.73 -9.34
CA ILE A 151 9.82 -7.79 -7.89
C ILE A 151 10.92 -6.81 -7.47
N ILE A 152 10.58 -5.91 -6.54
CA ILE A 152 11.47 -4.85 -6.05
C ILE A 152 12.17 -5.27 -4.75
N PHE A 153 13.47 -4.99 -4.67
CA PHE A 153 14.28 -5.15 -3.47
C PHE A 153 14.88 -3.80 -3.08
N THR A 154 14.63 -3.36 -1.85
CA THR A 154 15.04 -2.06 -1.36
C THR A 154 16.52 -2.03 -0.98
N ARG A 155 17.09 -0.82 -0.98
CA ARG A 155 18.42 -0.51 -0.42
C ARG A 155 18.24 0.05 0.99
N THR A 156 19.32 0.17 1.73
CA THR A 156 19.33 0.77 3.06
C THR A 156 20.20 2.01 3.06
N TRP A 157 19.68 3.10 3.61
CA TRP A 157 20.34 4.40 3.65
C TRP A 157 20.40 4.93 5.08
N THR A 158 21.42 5.76 5.34
CA THR A 158 21.59 6.48 6.60
C THR A 158 22.21 7.84 6.36
N ASP A 159 22.23 8.68 7.41
CA ASP A 159 22.94 9.95 7.37
C ASP A 159 24.46 9.73 7.38
N ALA A 160 25.19 10.45 6.54
CA ALA A 160 26.66 10.35 6.48
C ALA A 160 27.35 10.92 7.72
N SER A 161 26.68 11.79 8.47
CA SER A 161 27.18 12.44 9.68
C SER A 161 26.03 13.08 10.45
N GLU A 162 26.27 13.48 11.70
CA GLU A 162 25.37 14.38 12.41
C GLU A 162 25.14 15.69 11.64
N PRO A 163 23.97 16.36 11.82
CA PRO A 163 23.71 17.65 11.23
C PRO A 163 24.78 18.68 11.63
N LYS A 164 25.32 19.41 10.67
CA LYS A 164 26.25 20.51 10.90
C LYS A 164 25.46 21.78 11.16
N VAL A 165 25.95 22.61 12.08
CA VAL A 165 25.34 23.90 12.38
C VAL A 165 26.15 25.01 11.70
N ASP A 166 25.47 25.89 10.95
CA ASP A 166 26.09 27.05 10.32
C ASP A 166 26.40 28.16 11.36
N ASN A 167 27.04 29.24 10.91
CA ASN A 167 27.38 30.37 11.76
C ASN A 167 26.18 31.21 12.23
N GLN A 168 24.98 30.92 11.72
CA GLN A 168 23.73 31.55 12.12
C GLN A 168 22.90 30.65 13.06
N GLY A 169 23.40 29.45 13.37
CA GLY A 169 22.71 28.48 14.20
C GLY A 169 21.67 27.63 13.49
N ASN A 170 21.70 27.59 12.15
CA ASN A 170 20.82 26.69 11.37
C ASN A 170 21.50 25.33 11.17
N GLU A 171 20.74 24.27 11.31
CA GLU A 171 21.16 22.93 10.96
C GLU A 171 21.18 22.73 9.45
N ILE A 172 22.26 22.10 8.99
CA ILE A 172 22.45 21.69 7.61
C ILE A 172 22.23 20.17 7.58
N ARG A 173 21.26 19.76 6.79
CA ARG A 173 20.95 18.35 6.57
C ARG A 173 22.19 17.60 6.06
N PRO A 174 22.55 16.45 6.67
CA PRO A 174 23.63 15.60 6.17
C PRO A 174 23.27 14.97 4.80
N SER A 175 24.29 14.61 4.04
CA SER A 175 24.10 13.77 2.85
C SER A 175 23.74 12.35 3.27
N GLN A 176 23.03 11.64 2.39
CA GLN A 176 22.67 10.25 2.59
C GLN A 176 23.74 9.33 2.01
N VAL A 177 24.06 8.25 2.73
CA VAL A 177 24.97 7.20 2.29
C VAL A 177 24.28 5.84 2.37
N GLU A 178 24.61 4.97 1.45
CA GLU A 178 24.10 3.60 1.44
C GLU A 178 24.79 2.76 2.52
N VAL A 179 24.02 1.89 3.18
CA VAL A 179 24.51 0.92 4.16
C VAL A 179 24.43 -0.47 3.54
N TYR A 180 25.57 -1.11 3.41
CA TYR A 180 25.68 -2.48 2.90
C TYR A 180 25.55 -3.45 4.08
N LYS A 181 24.37 -4.03 4.23
CA LYS A 181 24.08 -5.03 5.26
C LYS A 181 23.13 -6.08 4.73
N TRP A 182 23.17 -7.27 5.31
CA TRP A 182 22.19 -8.31 5.00
C TRP A 182 20.78 -7.86 5.38
N GLN A 183 19.87 -8.05 4.47
CA GLN A 183 18.46 -7.74 4.57
C GLN A 183 17.65 -8.97 4.21
N SER A 184 16.44 -9.05 4.71
CA SER A 184 15.49 -10.10 4.36
C SER A 184 14.18 -9.51 3.87
N THR A 185 13.56 -10.18 2.91
CA THR A 185 12.24 -9.79 2.41
C THR A 185 11.54 -10.98 1.76
N PHE A 186 10.23 -10.89 1.68
CA PHE A 186 9.43 -11.72 0.80
C PHE A 186 9.28 -11.06 -0.58
N CYS A 187 9.03 -11.87 -1.62
CA CYS A 187 8.52 -11.32 -2.88
C CYS A 187 7.12 -10.78 -2.65
N LYS A 188 6.94 -9.47 -2.85
CA LYS A 188 5.68 -8.77 -2.60
C LYS A 188 5.39 -7.73 -3.66
N ASP A 189 4.16 -7.25 -3.67
CA ASP A 189 3.70 -6.18 -4.56
C ASP A 189 4.38 -4.85 -4.23
N ASP A 190 5.02 -4.24 -5.22
CA ASP A 190 5.68 -2.93 -5.08
C ASP A 190 4.70 -1.76 -5.14
N MET A 191 3.53 -1.95 -5.76
CA MET A 191 2.48 -0.94 -5.79
C MET A 191 1.71 -0.88 -4.46
N GLY A 192 1.81 -1.91 -3.63
CA GLY A 192 1.16 -2.00 -2.33
C GLY A 192 -0.34 -2.29 -2.40
N TYR A 193 -0.85 -2.74 -3.54
CA TYR A 193 -2.25 -3.16 -3.68
C TYR A 193 -2.54 -4.43 -2.89
N ILE A 194 -1.57 -5.35 -2.87
CA ILE A 194 -1.60 -6.59 -2.10
C ILE A 194 -0.69 -6.42 -0.88
N ILE A 195 -1.25 -6.51 0.32
CA ILE A 195 -0.49 -6.32 1.57
C ILE A 195 0.40 -7.52 1.85
N ASN A 196 -0.15 -8.73 1.72
CA ASN A 196 0.55 -9.97 2.00
C ASN A 196 1.59 -10.29 0.92
N PRO A 197 2.66 -11.03 1.26
CA PRO A 197 3.60 -11.54 0.27
C PRO A 197 2.91 -12.32 -0.84
N TYR A 198 3.45 -12.25 -2.06
CA TYR A 198 2.96 -13.06 -3.16
C TYR A 198 3.06 -14.55 -2.86
N GLN A 199 1.99 -15.27 -3.17
CA GLN A 199 1.91 -16.71 -3.09
C GLN A 199 2.21 -17.31 -4.46
N PHE A 200 3.17 -18.23 -4.50
CA PHE A 200 3.59 -18.93 -5.71
C PHE A 200 3.18 -20.39 -5.61
N TYR A 201 2.46 -20.89 -6.61
CA TYR A 201 2.03 -22.27 -6.67
C TYR A 201 3.14 -23.17 -7.21
N PHE A 202 3.37 -24.31 -6.55
CA PHE A 202 4.29 -25.33 -6.94
C PHE A 202 3.59 -26.69 -7.03
N GLU A 203 3.93 -27.44 -8.07
CA GLU A 203 3.49 -28.82 -8.19
C GLU A 203 4.27 -29.73 -7.20
N ALA A 204 3.70 -30.89 -6.84
CA ALA A 204 4.47 -31.90 -6.10
C ALA A 204 5.57 -32.50 -6.98
N GLY A 205 6.78 -32.63 -6.44
CA GLY A 205 7.94 -33.14 -7.16
C GLY A 205 8.91 -32.06 -7.58
N GLU A 206 9.61 -32.29 -8.70
CA GLU A 206 10.64 -31.37 -9.21
C GLU A 206 10.02 -30.15 -9.86
N ASN A 207 10.40 -28.96 -9.39
CA ASN A 207 10.05 -27.67 -9.95
C ASN A 207 11.32 -26.88 -10.27
N THR A 208 11.20 -25.82 -11.05
CA THR A 208 12.25 -24.84 -11.29
C THR A 208 11.83 -23.44 -10.88
N ILE A 209 12.77 -22.69 -10.31
CA ILE A 209 12.64 -21.27 -10.03
C ILE A 209 13.69 -20.57 -10.84
N THR A 210 13.29 -19.64 -11.70
CA THR A 210 14.22 -18.80 -12.46
C THR A 210 14.09 -17.36 -12.00
N MET A 211 15.22 -16.73 -11.69
CA MET A 211 15.29 -15.30 -11.36
C MET A 211 16.11 -14.60 -12.43
N GLU A 212 15.51 -13.59 -13.06
CA GLU A 212 16.16 -12.74 -14.04
C GLU A 212 16.42 -11.34 -13.48
N GLY A 213 17.62 -10.83 -13.68
CA GLY A 213 17.97 -9.44 -13.38
C GLY A 213 17.31 -8.50 -14.37
N VAL A 214 16.60 -7.49 -13.86
CA VAL A 214 15.99 -6.41 -14.63
C VAL A 214 16.74 -5.10 -14.38
N ASN A 215 17.12 -4.85 -13.13
CA ASN A 215 17.81 -3.63 -12.73
C ASN A 215 18.68 -3.89 -11.51
N GLU A 216 19.89 -3.32 -11.50
CA GLU A 216 20.87 -3.36 -10.40
C GLU A 216 21.32 -4.77 -9.96
N PRO A 217 22.57 -4.92 -9.57
CA PRO A 217 23.10 -6.18 -9.02
C PRO A 217 22.74 -6.38 -7.55
N MET A 218 22.74 -7.63 -7.08
CA MET A 218 22.65 -7.99 -5.67
C MET A 218 23.37 -9.30 -5.37
N VAL A 219 23.61 -9.55 -4.08
CA VAL A 219 24.18 -10.81 -3.60
C VAL A 219 23.16 -11.50 -2.72
N LEU A 220 22.92 -12.78 -2.99
CA LEU A 220 21.99 -13.64 -2.25
C LEU A 220 22.75 -14.55 -1.31
N LYS A 221 22.24 -14.75 -0.09
CA LYS A 221 22.71 -15.82 0.81
C LYS A 221 21.68 -16.88 1.07
N LYS A 222 20.38 -16.57 0.87
CA LYS A 222 19.29 -17.51 1.11
C LYS A 222 18.11 -17.27 0.17
N LEU A 223 17.49 -18.37 -0.25
CA LEU A 223 16.19 -18.39 -0.93
C LEU A 223 15.39 -19.55 -0.33
N THR A 224 14.19 -19.29 0.13
CA THR A 224 13.32 -20.28 0.77
C THR A 224 11.92 -20.20 0.19
N LEU A 225 11.34 -21.35 -0.12
CA LEU A 225 9.90 -21.49 -0.24
C LEU A 225 9.36 -21.56 1.19
N ALA A 226 8.90 -20.43 1.68
CA ALA A 226 8.39 -20.33 3.04
C ALA A 226 6.92 -20.77 3.09
N ALA A 227 6.58 -21.53 4.12
CA ALA A 227 5.20 -21.81 4.46
C ALA A 227 4.44 -20.50 4.66
N ILE A 228 3.19 -20.47 4.21
CA ILE A 228 2.34 -19.31 4.45
C ILE A 228 1.86 -19.40 5.89
N ASP A 229 2.29 -18.46 6.70
CA ASP A 229 1.91 -18.35 8.10
C ASP A 229 0.98 -17.15 8.26
N ASP A 230 -0.18 -17.36 8.84
CA ASP A 230 -1.11 -16.28 9.15
C ASP A 230 -0.58 -15.52 10.37
N SER A 231 -0.61 -14.21 10.31
CA SER A 231 -0.27 -13.36 11.46
C SER A 231 -1.19 -13.71 12.64
N VAL A 232 -0.61 -13.82 13.83
CA VAL A 232 -1.40 -14.03 15.04
C VAL A 232 -2.18 -12.77 15.40
N THR A 233 -3.39 -12.93 15.94
CA THR A 233 -4.16 -11.82 16.48
C THR A 233 -3.50 -11.25 17.74
N TYR A 234 -3.84 -10.01 18.11
CA TYR A 234 -3.34 -9.41 19.36
C TYR A 234 -3.67 -10.25 20.61
N GLU A 235 -4.85 -10.88 20.64
CA GLU A 235 -5.25 -11.74 21.77
C GLU A 235 -4.35 -13.00 21.85
N GLU A 236 -4.06 -13.63 20.72
CA GLU A 236 -3.15 -14.77 20.65
C GLU A 236 -1.70 -14.38 20.97
N TYR A 237 -1.27 -13.19 20.50
CA TYR A 237 0.04 -12.64 20.86
C TYR A 237 0.20 -12.50 22.37
N LEU A 238 -0.77 -11.88 23.05
CA LEU A 238 -0.73 -11.73 24.51
C LEU A 238 -0.74 -13.08 25.24
N ALA A 239 -1.52 -14.05 24.75
CA ALA A 239 -1.57 -15.39 25.34
C ALA A 239 -0.23 -16.14 25.25
N ASN A 240 0.59 -15.85 24.24
CA ASN A 240 1.88 -16.46 24.01
C ASN A 240 3.05 -15.69 24.66
N CYS A 241 2.84 -14.46 25.11
CA CYS A 241 3.87 -13.67 25.76
C CYS A 241 4.18 -14.15 27.18
N PRO A 242 5.44 -14.08 27.65
CA PRO A 242 5.80 -14.42 29.02
C PRO A 242 5.09 -13.48 30.02
N GLY A 243 4.45 -14.05 31.05
CA GLY A 243 4.01 -13.27 32.21
C GLY A 243 2.64 -12.62 32.12
N GLU A 244 1.71 -13.18 31.37
CA GLU A 244 0.28 -12.80 31.38
C GLU A 244 -0.29 -12.86 32.81
N GLY A 245 -0.21 -11.84 33.55
CA GLY A 245 -0.64 -11.74 34.97
C GLY A 245 0.33 -10.98 35.88
N ASN A 246 1.56 -10.72 35.43
CA ASN A 246 2.56 -9.89 36.12
C ASN A 246 3.17 -8.86 35.14
N SER A 247 2.36 -8.32 34.26
CA SER A 247 2.79 -7.67 33.01
C SER A 247 2.99 -6.17 33.12
N GLU A 248 2.78 -5.55 34.26
CA GLU A 248 3.11 -4.14 34.46
C GLU A 248 4.60 -4.04 34.73
N THR A 249 5.28 -3.14 34.01
CA THR A 249 6.66 -2.76 34.38
C THR A 249 6.63 -2.10 35.75
N ASN A 250 7.61 -2.43 36.58
CA ASN A 250 7.67 -1.88 37.95
C ASN A 250 8.18 -0.44 37.99
N ILE A 251 8.63 0.09 36.86
CA ILE A 251 9.18 1.44 36.75
C ILE A 251 8.29 2.32 35.86
N ASN A 252 8.25 3.59 36.20
CA ASN A 252 7.61 4.60 35.36
C ASN A 252 8.64 5.07 34.31
N TYR A 253 8.58 4.48 33.13
CA TYR A 253 9.52 4.74 32.04
C TYR A 253 8.87 5.47 30.88
N VAL A 254 9.55 6.47 30.36
CA VAL A 254 9.19 7.21 29.15
C VAL A 254 10.45 7.51 28.35
N GLN A 255 10.47 7.08 27.10
CA GLN A 255 11.49 7.48 26.14
C GLN A 255 10.83 8.18 24.97
N VAL A 256 11.36 9.32 24.58
CA VAL A 256 11.00 10.02 23.35
C VAL A 256 12.12 9.79 22.34
N VAL A 257 11.77 9.22 21.19
CA VAL A 257 12.67 9.04 20.04
C VAL A 257 12.24 10.07 19.00
N GLN A 258 13.16 10.96 18.64
CA GLN A 258 12.85 12.01 17.67
C GLN A 258 12.74 11.42 16.24
N GLY A 259 11.80 11.94 15.44
CA GLY A 259 11.59 11.45 14.08
C GLY A 259 12.82 11.64 13.19
N GLU A 260 13.50 12.78 13.32
CA GLU A 260 14.73 13.10 12.61
C GLU A 260 15.92 12.21 12.97
N ASP A 261 15.91 11.55 14.14
CA ASP A 261 16.96 10.64 14.61
C ASP A 261 16.77 9.21 14.09
N SER A 262 16.05 9.02 12.97
CA SER A 262 15.89 7.70 12.36
C SER A 262 17.25 7.09 12.00
N THR A 263 17.40 5.80 12.32
CA THR A 263 18.69 5.08 12.20
C THR A 263 18.97 4.73 10.73
N ILE A 264 18.00 4.10 10.07
CA ILE A 264 18.09 3.68 8.67
C ILE A 264 16.75 3.83 7.96
N ARG A 265 16.80 3.85 6.63
CA ARG A 265 15.64 4.06 5.77
C ARG A 265 15.80 3.36 4.42
N SER A 266 14.68 3.09 3.75
CA SER A 266 14.67 2.37 2.47
C SER A 266 15.16 3.19 1.28
N GLU A 267 15.15 4.51 1.36
CA GLU A 267 15.54 5.41 0.28
C GLU A 267 16.28 6.63 0.79
N SER A 268 17.18 7.16 -0.04
CA SER A 268 17.94 8.39 0.24
C SER A 268 17.07 9.66 0.30
N SER A 269 15.85 9.59 -0.21
CA SER A 269 14.87 10.70 -0.19
C SER A 269 14.16 10.85 1.16
N LEU A 270 14.25 9.85 2.04
CA LEU A 270 13.59 9.81 3.35
C LEU A 270 14.46 10.44 4.46
N TYR A 271 15.06 11.58 4.19
CA TYR A 271 15.92 12.31 5.12
C TYR A 271 15.13 13.20 6.08
N ALA A 272 15.78 13.61 7.15
CA ALA A 272 15.26 14.56 8.14
C ALA A 272 14.96 15.94 7.52
N LYS A 273 13.88 16.56 7.97
CA LYS A 273 13.35 17.86 7.51
C LYS A 273 13.04 18.76 8.70
N TYR A 274 12.64 20.01 8.41
CA TYR A 274 12.23 20.96 9.45
C TYR A 274 10.81 21.49 9.18
N ASP A 275 10.07 21.70 10.26
CA ASP A 275 8.81 22.42 10.27
C ASP A 275 8.88 23.58 11.28
N LYS A 276 8.72 24.81 10.80
CA LYS A 276 8.64 26.02 11.62
C LYS A 276 7.21 26.49 11.84
N SER A 277 6.22 25.87 11.17
CA SER A 277 4.83 26.31 11.22
C SER A 277 4.10 25.88 12.47
N ALA A 278 4.58 24.82 13.14
CA ALA A 278 3.92 24.19 14.27
C ALA A 278 4.81 24.24 15.54
N PRO A 279 4.47 25.09 16.52
CA PRO A 279 5.25 25.19 17.76
C PRO A 279 5.26 23.94 18.64
N ASN A 280 4.40 22.99 18.36
CA ASN A 280 4.32 21.72 19.08
C ASN A 280 5.24 20.62 18.52
N THR A 281 6.00 20.89 17.45
CA THR A 281 7.09 20.01 17.02
C THR A 281 8.31 20.15 17.94
N GLN A 282 9.10 19.10 18.07
CA GLN A 282 10.30 19.13 18.88
C GLN A 282 11.46 18.44 18.15
N PRO A 283 12.66 19.08 18.13
CA PRO A 283 12.97 20.43 18.64
C PRO A 283 12.29 21.54 17.83
N TYR A 284 12.02 22.68 18.46
CA TYR A 284 11.41 23.83 17.79
C TYR A 284 12.21 25.11 17.98
N SER A 285 12.35 25.88 16.90
CA SER A 285 12.95 27.21 16.95
C SER A 285 12.19 28.18 16.06
N VAL A 286 11.87 29.37 16.60
CA VAL A 286 11.24 30.44 15.84
C VAL A 286 12.21 31.06 14.83
N THR A 287 13.48 31.14 15.18
CA THR A 287 14.52 31.85 14.42
C THR A 287 15.32 30.91 13.52
N ASN A 288 15.79 29.82 14.06
CA ASN A 288 16.73 28.93 13.39
C ASN A 288 16.01 27.78 12.66
N THR A 289 16.62 27.29 11.61
CA THR A 289 16.21 26.04 10.96
C THR A 289 16.81 24.89 11.76
N ILE A 290 15.94 24.07 12.36
CA ILE A 290 16.32 22.87 13.12
C ILE A 290 15.53 21.72 12.54
N LEU A 291 16.21 20.59 12.26
CA LEU A 291 15.57 19.37 11.79
C LEU A 291 14.71 18.82 12.92
N ASN A 292 13.43 18.52 12.65
CA ASN A 292 12.48 18.12 13.69
C ASN A 292 11.37 17.19 13.20
N TYR A 293 11.51 16.60 12.02
CA TYR A 293 10.64 15.52 11.56
C TYR A 293 11.24 14.79 10.38
N VAL A 294 10.66 13.65 10.04
CA VAL A 294 11.01 12.85 8.87
C VAL A 294 9.76 12.50 8.06
N GLY A 295 9.93 12.14 6.80
CA GLY A 295 8.85 11.74 5.93
C GLY A 295 8.17 12.92 5.22
N GLY A 296 6.85 13.03 5.34
CA GLY A 296 6.05 14.01 4.62
C GLY A 296 5.86 13.64 3.15
N GLU A 297 6.07 14.58 2.23
CA GLU A 297 5.81 14.39 0.79
C GLU A 297 6.67 13.30 0.14
N THR A 298 7.86 13.04 0.66
CA THR A 298 8.78 12.05 0.08
C THR A 298 8.53 10.64 0.58
N TRP A 299 7.79 10.48 1.67
CA TRP A 299 7.39 9.19 2.20
C TRP A 299 5.94 8.88 1.82
N CYS A 300 5.72 8.52 0.58
CA CYS A 300 4.42 8.47 -0.04
C CYS A 300 4.10 7.16 -0.75
N SER A 301 5.10 6.35 -1.09
CA SER A 301 4.90 5.11 -1.84
C SER A 301 4.88 3.91 -0.91
N ALA A 302 4.01 2.94 -1.18
CA ALA A 302 3.97 1.69 -0.46
C ALA A 302 5.34 0.99 -0.50
N GLY A 303 5.70 0.29 0.57
CA GLY A 303 6.98 -0.39 0.70
C GLY A 303 8.15 0.51 1.14
N GLN A 304 8.03 1.84 1.11
CA GLN A 304 9.02 2.74 1.70
C GLN A 304 8.97 2.64 3.23
N TRP A 305 10.12 2.49 3.88
CA TRP A 305 10.18 2.36 5.33
C TRP A 305 11.26 3.22 5.96
N ILE A 306 11.03 3.56 7.24
CA ILE A 306 11.95 4.26 8.13
C ILE A 306 12.01 3.48 9.44
N GLU A 307 13.22 3.32 10.00
CA GLU A 307 13.48 2.56 11.23
C GLU A 307 14.20 3.41 12.25
N TRP A 308 13.84 3.25 13.52
CA TRP A 308 14.44 3.88 14.67
C TRP A 308 14.90 2.85 15.67
N GLU A 309 15.98 3.13 16.38
CA GLU A 309 16.40 2.38 17.55
C GLU A 309 15.90 3.05 18.84
N PHE A 310 15.52 2.24 19.80
CA PHE A 310 15.18 2.67 21.15
C PHE A 310 15.63 1.62 22.16
N SER A 311 15.63 1.94 23.46
CA SER A 311 16.04 0.99 24.50
C SER A 311 15.02 0.96 25.61
N VAL A 312 14.83 -0.20 26.22
CA VAL A 312 14.02 -0.36 27.43
C VAL A 312 14.86 -0.90 28.58
N PRO A 313 14.60 -0.45 29.82
CA PRO A 313 15.48 -0.73 30.96
C PRO A 313 15.17 -2.04 31.68
N GLU A 314 14.07 -2.70 31.39
CA GLU A 314 13.68 -3.98 31.98
C GLU A 314 12.71 -4.74 31.05
N ASP A 315 12.62 -6.05 31.24
CA ASP A 315 11.62 -6.87 30.58
C ASP A 315 10.21 -6.47 30.99
N GLY A 316 9.31 -6.32 30.04
CA GLY A 316 7.92 -5.99 30.36
C GLY A 316 7.11 -5.52 29.16
N TYR A 317 5.93 -5.00 29.44
CA TYR A 317 5.03 -4.48 28.43
C TYR A 317 5.16 -2.97 28.29
N TYR A 318 5.16 -2.53 27.05
CA TYR A 318 5.29 -1.12 26.70
C TYR A 318 4.21 -0.72 25.69
N ASN A 319 3.77 0.55 25.80
CA ASN A 319 2.91 1.17 24.80
C ASN A 319 3.74 2.06 23.89
N ILE A 320 3.32 2.18 22.64
CA ILE A 320 3.96 3.05 21.65
C ILE A 320 2.95 4.10 21.19
N THR A 321 3.38 5.36 21.21
CA THR A 321 2.62 6.49 20.67
C THR A 321 3.43 7.13 19.56
N VAL A 322 2.83 7.36 18.41
CA VAL A 322 3.44 8.01 17.25
C VAL A 322 2.89 9.42 17.13
N LYS A 323 3.76 10.42 17.15
CA LYS A 323 3.38 11.80 16.85
C LYS A 323 3.60 12.06 15.37
N GLY A 324 2.51 12.07 14.64
CA GLY A 324 2.50 12.18 13.19
C GLY A 324 1.58 13.27 12.68
N ARG A 325 1.69 13.56 11.37
CA ARG A 325 0.80 14.48 10.66
C ARG A 325 0.54 14.00 9.25
N GLN A 326 -0.74 13.80 8.93
CA GLN A 326 -1.24 13.58 7.57
C GLN A 326 -2.12 14.77 7.18
N ASN A 327 -1.55 15.77 6.54
CA ASN A 327 -2.26 16.97 6.08
C ASN A 327 -2.26 17.13 4.54
N TYR A 328 -2.04 16.02 3.83
CA TYR A 328 -1.88 15.99 2.38
C TYR A 328 -3.15 15.57 1.64
N ALA A 329 -3.90 14.64 2.20
CA ALA A 329 -5.05 14.03 1.51
C ALA A 329 -6.30 14.03 2.40
N ARG A 330 -7.11 15.08 2.28
CA ARG A 330 -8.37 15.20 2.99
C ARG A 330 -9.35 14.13 2.53
N GLY A 331 -9.97 13.43 3.48
CA GLY A 331 -10.91 12.34 3.20
C GLY A 331 -10.22 11.04 2.82
N SER A 332 -8.92 10.92 3.14
CA SER A 332 -8.12 9.71 2.97
C SER A 332 -7.32 9.46 4.24
N VAL A 333 -6.86 8.24 4.40
CA VAL A 333 -5.96 7.82 5.47
C VAL A 333 -4.57 7.51 4.91
N SER A 334 -3.54 7.66 5.73
CA SER A 334 -2.20 7.16 5.42
C SER A 334 -1.86 6.05 6.39
N SER A 335 -1.59 4.86 5.86
CA SER A 335 -1.39 3.66 6.68
C SER A 335 0.07 3.26 6.75
N ARG A 336 0.44 2.63 7.88
CA ARG A 336 1.78 2.10 8.14
C ARG A 336 1.69 0.71 8.76
N THR A 337 2.51 -0.19 8.26
CA THR A 337 2.79 -1.46 8.94
C THR A 337 3.88 -1.22 9.97
N VAL A 338 3.71 -1.76 11.16
CA VAL A 338 4.64 -1.61 12.28
C VAL A 338 5.41 -2.90 12.48
N TYR A 339 6.73 -2.80 12.40
CA TYR A 339 7.64 -3.90 12.74
C TYR A 339 8.39 -3.57 14.03
N ILE A 340 8.51 -4.53 14.91
CA ILE A 340 9.34 -4.49 16.09
C ILE A 340 10.43 -5.57 15.94
N ASP A 341 11.67 -5.19 16.01
CA ASP A 341 12.84 -6.08 15.83
C ASP A 341 12.79 -6.87 14.49
N GLY A 342 12.20 -6.26 13.47
CA GLY A 342 12.10 -6.81 12.12
C GLY A 342 10.89 -7.71 11.87
N GLU A 343 10.03 -7.93 12.85
CA GLU A 343 8.82 -8.75 12.75
C GLU A 343 7.55 -7.94 13.03
N ILE A 344 6.42 -8.32 12.42
CA ILE A 344 5.11 -7.77 12.74
C ILE A 344 4.62 -8.52 13.99
N PRO A 345 4.39 -7.84 15.12
CA PRO A 345 4.06 -8.53 16.38
C PRO A 345 2.73 -9.29 16.34
N PHE A 346 1.74 -8.74 15.68
CA PHE A 346 0.38 -9.31 15.53
C PHE A 346 -0.35 -8.62 14.37
N GLU A 347 -1.42 -9.25 13.88
CA GLU A 347 -2.18 -8.86 12.69
C GLU A 347 -2.57 -7.37 12.67
N GLU A 348 -3.02 -6.82 13.80
CA GLU A 348 -3.48 -5.42 13.86
C GLU A 348 -2.34 -4.40 13.67
N MET A 349 -1.07 -4.83 13.73
CA MET A 349 0.08 -4.00 13.39
C MET A 349 0.39 -3.94 11.88
N GLU A 350 -0.27 -4.75 11.07
CA GLU A 350 -0.13 -4.71 9.62
C GLU A 350 -0.66 -3.40 9.03
N GLU A 351 -1.66 -2.80 9.70
CA GLU A 351 -2.27 -1.56 9.23
C GLU A 351 -2.62 -0.61 10.38
N ILE A 352 -1.75 0.36 10.62
CA ILE A 352 -2.02 1.50 11.51
C ILE A 352 -2.36 2.72 10.66
N SER A 353 -3.58 3.22 10.78
CA SER A 353 -4.13 4.31 9.97
C SER A 353 -3.98 5.66 10.64
N PHE A 354 -3.46 6.64 9.90
CA PHE A 354 -3.36 8.04 10.28
C PHE A 354 -4.38 8.85 9.46
N GLU A 355 -5.39 9.39 10.14
CA GLU A 355 -6.40 10.22 9.54
C GLU A 355 -5.86 11.60 9.13
N TYR A 356 -6.63 12.30 8.28
CA TYR A 356 -6.28 13.67 7.89
C TYR A 356 -6.42 14.63 9.07
N GLU A 357 -5.27 15.23 9.45
CA GLU A 357 -5.19 16.27 10.47
C GLU A 357 -4.22 17.38 10.03
N ASN A 358 -4.62 18.65 10.22
CA ASN A 358 -3.76 19.79 9.89
C ASN A 358 -2.57 19.92 10.83
N ASP A 359 -2.77 19.56 12.08
CA ASP A 359 -1.77 19.70 13.14
C ASP A 359 -1.07 18.36 13.43
N TRP A 360 0.10 18.44 14.04
CA TRP A 360 0.79 17.29 14.59
C TRP A 360 -0.03 16.68 15.73
N ASN A 361 -0.32 15.41 15.63
CA ASN A 361 -1.19 14.68 16.54
C ASN A 361 -0.53 13.41 17.08
N ASN A 362 -0.84 13.06 18.32
CA ASN A 362 -0.38 11.82 18.95
C ASN A 362 -1.39 10.71 18.68
N LEU A 363 -0.92 9.63 18.07
CA LEU A 363 -1.65 8.39 17.87
C LEU A 363 -1.00 7.30 18.73
N THR A 364 -1.64 6.90 19.80
CA THR A 364 -1.24 5.70 20.54
C THR A 364 -1.70 4.47 19.76
N LEU A 365 -0.82 3.52 19.55
CA LEU A 365 -1.17 2.26 18.90
C LEU A 365 -2.15 1.52 19.82
N ALA A 366 -3.40 1.35 19.38
CA ALA A 366 -4.52 0.91 20.20
C ALA A 366 -5.51 0.09 19.37
N ASP A 367 -6.33 -0.70 20.07
CA ASP A 367 -7.46 -1.39 19.47
C ASP A 367 -8.59 -0.42 19.05
N ALA A 368 -9.64 -0.95 18.44
CA ALA A 368 -10.79 -0.18 17.97
C ALA A 368 -11.57 0.52 19.13
N ASP A 369 -11.43 0.06 20.36
CA ASP A 369 -12.03 0.63 21.55
C ASP A 369 -11.14 1.70 22.21
N GLY A 370 -9.93 1.90 21.68
CA GLY A 370 -8.94 2.87 22.16
C GLY A 370 -8.07 2.35 23.32
N ASN A 371 -8.05 1.04 23.59
CA ASN A 371 -7.15 0.46 24.56
C ASN A 371 -5.75 0.31 23.93
N PRO A 372 -4.69 0.88 24.54
CA PRO A 372 -3.34 0.78 24.01
C PRO A 372 -2.86 -0.66 23.88
N TYR A 373 -2.25 -0.98 22.75
CA TYR A 373 -1.57 -2.26 22.58
C TYR A 373 -0.37 -2.35 23.51
N LYS A 374 -0.25 -3.49 24.18
CA LYS A 374 0.87 -3.84 25.07
C LYS A 374 1.84 -4.70 24.27
N ILE A 375 3.04 -4.19 24.05
CA ILE A 375 4.11 -4.88 23.33
C ILE A 375 5.13 -5.36 24.35
N TYR A 376 5.39 -6.68 24.38
CA TYR A 376 6.38 -7.27 25.26
C TYR A 376 7.79 -7.03 24.70
N LEU A 377 8.64 -6.41 25.49
CA LEU A 377 10.04 -6.12 25.15
C LEU A 377 10.95 -6.62 26.27
N THR A 378 12.10 -7.17 25.90
CA THR A 378 13.15 -7.56 26.85
C THR A 378 14.05 -6.36 27.18
N GLU A 379 14.76 -6.38 28.30
CA GLU A 379 15.77 -5.36 28.61
C GLU A 379 16.80 -5.24 27.47
N GLY A 380 16.96 -4.05 26.92
CA GLY A 380 17.95 -3.81 25.86
C GLY A 380 17.50 -2.85 24.78
N THR A 381 18.20 -2.94 23.65
CA THR A 381 17.95 -2.13 22.46
C THR A 381 17.03 -2.89 21.50
N HIS A 382 16.03 -2.18 21.03
CA HIS A 382 15.03 -2.65 20.08
C HIS A 382 14.97 -1.73 18.87
N THR A 383 14.34 -2.21 17.79
CA THR A 383 14.04 -1.41 16.62
C THR A 383 12.54 -1.30 16.41
N ILE A 384 12.09 -0.14 15.95
CA ILE A 384 10.76 0.06 15.41
C ILE A 384 10.87 0.55 13.99
N ARG A 385 10.22 -0.15 13.06
CA ARG A 385 10.12 0.24 11.65
C ARG A 385 8.67 0.53 11.31
N LEU A 386 8.46 1.64 10.62
CA LEU A 386 7.18 1.98 10.01
C LEU A 386 7.33 1.86 8.49
N GLU A 387 6.58 0.98 7.87
CA GLU A 387 6.55 0.79 6.42
C GLU A 387 5.25 1.33 5.84
N ALA A 388 5.33 2.14 4.81
CA ALA A 388 4.17 2.67 4.12
C ALA A 388 3.37 1.56 3.46
N THR A 389 2.07 1.52 3.73
CA THR A 389 1.11 0.58 3.13
C THR A 389 -0.14 1.32 2.68
N LEU A 390 -0.87 0.75 1.73
CA LEU A 390 -2.18 1.25 1.32
C LEU A 390 -3.31 0.66 2.17
N GLY A 391 -3.01 -0.34 3.01
CA GLY A 391 -4.00 -0.99 3.85
C GLY A 391 -5.17 -1.54 3.03
N GLY A 392 -6.36 -1.48 3.61
CA GLY A 392 -7.59 -1.96 2.96
C GLY A 392 -7.98 -1.21 1.67
N SER A 393 -7.38 -0.05 1.37
CA SER A 393 -7.61 0.64 0.10
C SER A 393 -6.84 0.03 -1.08
N GLY A 394 -5.80 -0.74 -0.83
CA GLY A 394 -4.93 -1.29 -1.88
C GLY A 394 -5.68 -2.10 -2.91
N ILE A 395 -6.44 -3.09 -2.47
CA ILE A 395 -7.22 -3.95 -3.36
C ILE A 395 -8.26 -3.17 -4.19
N LEU A 396 -8.84 -2.12 -3.61
CA LEU A 396 -9.81 -1.28 -4.31
C LEU A 396 -9.14 -0.45 -5.42
N LEU A 397 -7.89 -0.04 -5.22
CA LEU A 397 -7.10 0.65 -6.23
C LEU A 397 -6.68 -0.31 -7.36
N GLU A 398 -6.35 -1.56 -7.05
CA GLU A 398 -6.11 -2.59 -8.07
C GLU A 398 -7.37 -2.81 -8.92
N GLU A 399 -8.54 -2.97 -8.30
CA GLU A 399 -9.81 -3.12 -9.01
C GLU A 399 -10.13 -1.90 -9.90
N LEU A 400 -9.76 -0.68 -9.49
CA LEU A 400 -9.88 0.52 -10.32
C LEU A 400 -8.93 0.48 -11.52
N GLU A 401 -7.69 0.04 -11.34
CA GLU A 401 -6.75 -0.14 -12.46
C GLU A 401 -7.24 -1.19 -13.45
N ASP A 402 -7.80 -2.28 -12.97
CA ASP A 402 -8.42 -3.30 -13.79
C ASP A 402 -9.60 -2.73 -14.62
N SER A 403 -10.43 -1.91 -13.98
CA SER A 403 -11.53 -1.20 -14.67
C SER A 403 -11.00 -0.26 -15.75
N ILE A 404 -9.94 0.52 -15.45
CA ILE A 404 -9.29 1.41 -16.42
C ILE A 404 -8.77 0.61 -17.62
N TYR A 405 -8.12 -0.52 -17.38
CA TYR A 405 -7.62 -1.40 -18.44
C TYR A 405 -8.75 -1.87 -19.36
N ARG A 406 -9.84 -2.43 -18.79
CA ARG A 406 -11.01 -2.91 -19.55
C ARG A 406 -11.71 -1.78 -20.28
N LEU A 407 -11.89 -0.62 -19.67
CA LEU A 407 -12.48 0.57 -20.30
C LEU A 407 -11.63 1.10 -21.45
N ASN A 408 -10.31 1.03 -21.37
CA ASN A 408 -9.43 1.37 -22.48
C ASN A 408 -9.58 0.39 -23.66
N GLN A 409 -9.80 -0.89 -23.40
CA GLN A 409 -10.08 -1.87 -24.45
C GLN A 409 -11.42 -1.54 -25.14
N ILE A 410 -12.47 -1.27 -24.37
CA ILE A 410 -13.78 -0.81 -24.87
C ILE A 410 -13.62 0.45 -25.72
N TYR A 411 -12.91 1.46 -25.19
CA TYR A 411 -12.68 2.71 -25.92
C TYR A 411 -11.95 2.47 -27.25
N ARG A 412 -10.91 1.65 -27.27
CA ARG A 412 -10.16 1.32 -28.49
C ARG A 412 -11.05 0.62 -29.54
N LYS A 413 -11.91 -0.30 -29.11
CA LYS A 413 -12.85 -0.99 -29.99
C LYS A 413 -13.83 -0.01 -30.62
N LEU A 414 -14.40 0.89 -29.83
CA LEU A 414 -15.27 1.96 -30.30
C LEU A 414 -14.54 2.93 -31.23
N LEU A 415 -13.31 3.33 -30.88
CA LEU A 415 -12.47 4.24 -31.67
C LEU A 415 -12.22 3.70 -33.09
N VAL A 416 -11.96 2.39 -33.21
CA VAL A 416 -11.78 1.75 -34.53
C VAL A 416 -13.04 1.80 -35.36
N TYR A 417 -14.21 1.67 -34.75
CA TYR A 417 -15.50 1.66 -35.42
C TYR A 417 -16.03 3.05 -35.75
N THR A 418 -15.97 3.98 -34.80
CA THR A 418 -16.58 5.32 -34.95
C THR A 418 -15.62 6.39 -35.45
N GLY A 419 -14.31 6.14 -35.35
CA GLY A 419 -13.27 7.15 -35.52
C GLY A 419 -13.09 8.02 -34.27
N ALA A 420 -12.04 8.85 -34.28
CA ALA A 420 -11.68 9.70 -33.15
C ALA A 420 -12.69 10.85 -32.87
N THR A 421 -13.39 11.27 -33.90
CA THR A 421 -14.44 12.31 -33.86
C THR A 421 -15.70 11.77 -34.48
N PRO A 422 -16.51 11.00 -33.72
CA PRO A 422 -17.74 10.45 -34.24
C PRO A 422 -18.73 11.53 -34.73
N ASP A 423 -19.44 11.26 -35.79
CA ASP A 423 -20.54 12.11 -36.23
C ASP A 423 -21.71 11.96 -35.24
N GLN A 424 -22.02 13.02 -34.52
CA GLN A 424 -23.08 13.04 -33.50
C GLN A 424 -24.49 12.83 -34.05
N TYR A 425 -24.69 13.05 -35.36
CA TYR A 425 -25.98 12.91 -36.03
C TYR A 425 -26.14 11.54 -36.69
N ARG A 426 -25.10 10.73 -36.72
CA ARG A 426 -25.13 9.40 -37.27
C ARG A 426 -25.50 8.37 -36.20
N ASP A 427 -26.47 7.57 -36.47
CA ASP A 427 -26.74 6.38 -35.67
C ASP A 427 -25.77 5.27 -36.08
N TYR A 428 -24.90 4.89 -35.12
CA TYR A 428 -23.92 3.82 -35.33
C TYR A 428 -24.46 2.44 -34.92
N ASN A 429 -25.66 2.38 -34.30
CA ASN A 429 -26.29 1.14 -33.81
C ASN A 429 -25.29 0.29 -32.96
N ILE A 430 -24.55 0.93 -32.05
CA ILE A 430 -23.47 0.30 -31.26
C ILE A 430 -24.05 -0.89 -30.47
N ASP A 431 -25.25 -0.76 -29.92
CA ASP A 431 -25.98 -1.80 -29.18
C ASP A 431 -26.27 -3.04 -30.00
N GLN A 432 -26.42 -2.90 -31.33
CA GLN A 432 -26.67 -4.02 -32.23
C GLN A 432 -25.38 -4.60 -32.82
N VAL A 433 -24.41 -3.74 -33.09
CA VAL A 433 -23.14 -4.14 -33.73
C VAL A 433 -22.17 -4.74 -32.70
N TYR A 434 -22.16 -4.21 -31.48
CA TYR A 434 -21.28 -4.61 -30.37
C TYR A 434 -22.08 -4.80 -29.07
N PRO A 435 -23.02 -5.77 -29.01
CA PRO A 435 -23.77 -6.03 -27.78
C PRO A 435 -22.86 -6.38 -26.58
N GLU A 436 -21.69 -7.01 -26.81
CA GLU A 436 -20.70 -7.31 -25.79
C GLU A 436 -20.05 -6.04 -25.20
N VAL A 437 -19.94 -4.97 -25.98
CA VAL A 437 -19.46 -3.67 -25.45
C VAL A 437 -20.49 -3.06 -24.51
N MET A 438 -21.76 -3.19 -24.81
CA MET A 438 -22.84 -2.71 -23.93
C MET A 438 -22.89 -3.51 -22.63
N GLU A 439 -22.73 -4.83 -22.72
CA GLU A 439 -22.63 -5.72 -21.55
C GLU A 439 -21.41 -5.37 -20.68
N ALA A 440 -20.24 -5.16 -21.32
CA ALA A 440 -19.02 -4.75 -20.61
C ALA A 440 -19.19 -3.39 -19.92
N MET A 441 -19.81 -2.41 -20.56
CA MET A 441 -20.09 -1.09 -19.97
C MET A 441 -21.04 -1.19 -18.78
N ASP A 442 -22.08 -2.02 -18.87
CA ASP A 442 -23.00 -2.24 -17.76
C ASP A 442 -22.31 -2.87 -16.56
N LEU A 443 -21.49 -3.88 -16.80
CA LEU A 443 -20.74 -4.55 -15.75
C LEU A 443 -19.69 -3.63 -15.11
N GLU A 444 -18.94 -2.85 -15.91
CA GLU A 444 -17.98 -1.88 -15.39
C GLU A 444 -18.65 -0.75 -14.58
N SER A 445 -19.82 -0.29 -14.99
CA SER A 445 -20.60 0.67 -14.21
C SER A 445 -20.91 0.13 -12.80
N LYS A 446 -21.32 -1.13 -12.71
CA LYS A 446 -21.65 -1.79 -11.44
C LYS A 446 -20.41 -2.05 -10.58
N ARG A 447 -19.29 -2.46 -11.19
CA ARG A 447 -18.00 -2.59 -10.51
C ARG A 447 -17.56 -1.26 -9.89
N LEU A 448 -17.61 -0.18 -10.65
CA LEU A 448 -17.24 1.14 -10.17
C LEU A 448 -18.15 1.64 -9.03
N TYR A 449 -19.46 1.37 -9.08
CA TYR A 449 -20.36 1.70 -7.96
C TYR A 449 -20.00 0.94 -6.68
N LYS A 450 -19.68 -0.36 -6.80
CA LYS A 450 -19.21 -1.17 -5.66
C LYS A 450 -17.94 -0.59 -5.06
N ILE A 451 -16.93 -0.30 -5.90
CA ILE A 451 -15.65 0.25 -5.44
C ILE A 451 -15.85 1.59 -4.72
N VAL A 452 -16.74 2.45 -5.24
CA VAL A 452 -17.07 3.73 -4.57
C VAL A 452 -17.67 3.49 -3.19
N ASP A 453 -18.62 2.58 -3.05
CA ASP A 453 -19.24 2.26 -1.76
C ASP A 453 -18.21 1.71 -0.77
N GLU A 454 -17.37 0.77 -1.19
CA GLU A 454 -16.35 0.15 -0.34
C GLU A 454 -15.26 1.15 0.06
N MET A 455 -14.83 2.02 -0.87
CA MET A 455 -13.87 3.08 -0.54
C MET A 455 -14.43 4.08 0.47
N VAL A 456 -15.69 4.48 0.33
CA VAL A 456 -16.36 5.36 1.29
C VAL A 456 -16.51 4.68 2.65
N ALA A 457 -16.82 3.37 2.68
CA ALA A 457 -16.88 2.61 3.92
C ALA A 457 -15.52 2.55 4.63
N TYR A 458 -14.44 2.33 3.87
CA TYR A 458 -13.08 2.27 4.39
C TYR A 458 -12.60 3.63 4.95
N THR A 459 -12.81 4.72 4.22
CA THR A 459 -12.32 6.06 4.64
C THR A 459 -13.28 6.81 5.54
N GLY A 460 -14.50 6.32 5.73
CA GLY A 460 -15.56 6.98 6.50
C GLY A 460 -16.17 8.20 5.82
N GLN A 461 -15.65 8.63 4.66
CA GLN A 461 -16.14 9.80 3.92
C GLN A 461 -15.83 9.70 2.43
N LYS A 462 -16.59 10.45 1.64
CA LYS A 462 -16.36 10.51 0.20
C LYS A 462 -15.29 11.55 -0.14
N ALA A 463 -14.11 11.08 -0.50
CA ALA A 463 -13.05 11.95 -1.02
C ALA A 463 -13.35 12.42 -2.46
N ASP A 464 -12.84 13.61 -2.82
CA ASP A 464 -13.03 14.18 -4.16
C ASP A 464 -12.50 13.26 -5.28
N LYS A 465 -11.43 12.52 -5.00
CA LYS A 465 -10.79 11.62 -5.97
C LYS A 465 -11.67 10.42 -6.34
N ILE A 466 -12.39 9.84 -5.37
CA ILE A 466 -13.30 8.74 -5.63
C ILE A 466 -14.56 9.18 -6.40
N ALA A 467 -14.91 10.46 -6.33
CA ALA A 467 -16.01 11.02 -7.13
C ALA A 467 -15.77 10.88 -8.64
N THR A 468 -14.51 10.77 -9.09
CA THR A 468 -14.17 10.50 -10.50
C THR A 468 -14.67 9.13 -10.94
N ALA A 469 -14.49 8.10 -10.10
CA ALA A 469 -15.03 6.75 -10.38
C ALA A 469 -16.55 6.76 -10.44
N GLN A 470 -17.22 7.46 -9.53
CA GLN A 470 -18.68 7.63 -9.57
C GLN A 470 -19.15 8.33 -10.83
N THR A 471 -18.48 9.38 -11.27
CA THR A 471 -18.82 10.11 -12.50
C THR A 471 -18.75 9.19 -13.71
N LEU A 472 -17.70 8.36 -13.79
CA LEU A 472 -17.52 7.39 -14.86
C LEU A 472 -18.59 6.28 -14.80
N ALA A 473 -18.91 5.76 -13.61
CA ALA A 473 -19.98 4.78 -13.43
C ALA A 473 -21.32 5.30 -13.95
N GLN A 474 -21.68 6.53 -13.60
CA GLN A 474 -22.90 7.19 -14.07
C GLN A 474 -22.89 7.45 -15.60
N GLN A 475 -21.72 7.74 -16.18
CA GLN A 475 -21.59 7.91 -17.62
C GLN A 475 -21.82 6.57 -18.36
N LEU A 476 -21.23 5.48 -17.87
CA LEU A 476 -21.42 4.15 -18.43
C LEU A 476 -22.89 3.71 -18.35
N GLU A 477 -23.54 3.93 -17.20
CA GLU A 477 -24.97 3.67 -17.02
C GLU A 477 -25.82 4.41 -18.06
N ARG A 478 -25.53 5.70 -18.30
CA ARG A 478 -26.22 6.48 -19.36
C ARG A 478 -25.98 5.94 -20.75
N PHE A 479 -24.80 5.42 -21.04
CA PHE A 479 -24.45 4.82 -22.32
C PHE A 479 -25.24 3.54 -22.57
N VAL A 480 -25.41 2.71 -21.53
CA VAL A 480 -26.23 1.49 -21.60
C VAL A 480 -27.71 1.83 -21.84
N GLU A 481 -28.23 2.82 -21.10
CA GLU A 481 -29.62 3.27 -21.27
C GLU A 481 -29.87 3.96 -22.62
N LYS A 482 -28.90 4.68 -23.14
CA LYS A 482 -28.98 5.53 -24.33
C LYS A 482 -27.73 5.40 -25.19
N PRO A 483 -27.59 4.36 -26.02
CA PRO A 483 -26.38 4.06 -26.78
C PRO A 483 -25.85 5.20 -27.65
N ASN A 484 -26.74 6.06 -28.17
CA ASN A 484 -26.34 7.23 -28.95
C ASN A 484 -25.54 8.25 -28.17
N LYS A 485 -25.62 8.24 -26.83
CA LYS A 485 -24.79 9.09 -25.96
C LYS A 485 -23.30 8.76 -26.03
N ILE A 486 -22.94 7.54 -26.41
CA ILE A 486 -21.55 7.11 -26.57
C ILE A 486 -20.82 8.03 -27.56
N THR A 487 -21.43 8.32 -28.72
CA THR A 487 -20.84 9.16 -29.76
C THR A 487 -20.92 10.66 -29.44
N GLU A 488 -21.98 11.08 -28.76
CA GLU A 488 -22.12 12.46 -28.29
C GLU A 488 -21.07 12.82 -27.21
N GLU A 489 -20.79 11.91 -26.30
CA GLU A 489 -19.88 12.09 -25.16
C GLU A 489 -18.53 11.37 -25.34
N PHE A 490 -18.14 11.00 -26.58
CA PHE A 490 -16.98 10.14 -26.82
C PHE A 490 -15.66 10.74 -26.30
N THR A 491 -15.44 12.05 -26.49
CA THR A 491 -14.28 12.76 -25.95
C THR A 491 -14.31 12.79 -24.43
N THR A 492 -15.48 13.11 -23.84
CA THR A 492 -15.64 13.14 -22.38
C THR A 492 -15.43 11.75 -21.75
N PHE A 493 -15.83 10.69 -22.45
CA PHE A 493 -15.56 9.32 -22.00
C PHE A 493 -14.07 9.03 -21.90
N LYS A 494 -13.29 9.38 -22.94
CA LYS A 494 -11.82 9.30 -22.88
C LYS A 494 -11.23 10.12 -21.74
N ASP A 495 -11.70 11.35 -21.58
CA ASP A 495 -11.19 12.25 -20.55
C ASP A 495 -11.50 11.75 -19.14
N ASN A 496 -12.67 11.14 -18.93
CA ASN A 496 -13.04 10.53 -17.65
C ASN A 496 -12.18 9.29 -17.32
N ILE A 497 -11.86 8.45 -18.31
CA ILE A 497 -10.92 7.33 -18.11
C ILE A 497 -9.55 7.85 -17.70
N THR A 498 -9.05 8.88 -18.38
CA THR A 498 -7.75 9.50 -18.06
C THR A 498 -7.76 10.13 -16.67
N SER A 499 -8.85 10.81 -16.32
CA SER A 499 -9.03 11.42 -14.98
C SER A 499 -9.07 10.37 -13.88
N LEU A 500 -9.71 9.22 -14.13
CA LEU A 500 -9.71 8.11 -13.19
C LEU A 500 -8.30 7.55 -12.99
N GLY A 501 -7.51 7.40 -14.05
CA GLY A 501 -6.11 6.97 -13.96
C GLY A 501 -5.27 7.92 -13.09
N THR A 502 -5.44 9.23 -13.27
CA THR A 502 -4.78 10.24 -12.43
C THR A 502 -5.26 10.16 -10.97
N ALA A 503 -6.54 9.94 -10.74
CA ALA A 503 -7.09 9.79 -9.40
C ALA A 503 -6.54 8.55 -8.68
N VAL A 504 -6.40 7.42 -9.38
CA VAL A 504 -5.80 6.18 -8.82
C VAL A 504 -4.36 6.41 -8.41
N LEU A 505 -3.53 7.02 -9.26
CA LEU A 505 -2.14 7.36 -8.92
C LEU A 505 -2.07 8.24 -7.66
N ASN A 506 -2.91 9.24 -7.56
CA ASN A 506 -2.95 10.12 -6.39
C ASN A 506 -3.48 9.45 -5.12
N MET A 507 -4.43 8.50 -5.24
CA MET A 507 -4.94 7.73 -4.10
C MET A 507 -3.94 6.67 -3.61
N GLY A 508 -3.00 6.25 -4.47
CA GLY A 508 -1.88 5.38 -4.11
C GLY A 508 -0.78 6.06 -3.28
N GLU A 509 -0.85 7.38 -3.08
CA GLU A 509 0.10 8.11 -2.23
C GLU A 509 -0.33 8.12 -0.77
N THR A 510 0.51 7.58 0.11
CA THR A 510 0.27 7.47 1.56
C THR A 510 1.24 8.35 2.35
N LYS A 511 1.16 9.68 2.15
CA LYS A 511 2.08 10.67 2.76
C LYS A 511 1.88 10.81 4.26
N LEU A 512 2.96 10.76 5.03
CA LEU A 512 2.95 10.90 6.48
C LEU A 512 4.25 11.50 6.98
N GLY A 513 4.17 12.52 7.83
CA GLY A 513 5.31 13.05 8.60
C GLY A 513 5.30 12.52 10.03
N ILE A 514 6.49 12.20 10.57
CA ILE A 514 6.70 11.77 11.96
C ILE A 514 7.61 12.76 12.67
N ASP A 515 7.12 13.35 13.77
CA ASP A 515 7.86 14.21 14.68
C ASP A 515 8.57 13.39 15.75
N SER A 516 7.90 12.42 16.36
CA SER A 516 8.48 11.58 17.40
C SER A 516 7.71 10.28 17.63
N LEU A 517 8.39 9.34 18.27
CA LEU A 517 7.85 8.12 18.84
C LEU A 517 8.00 8.19 20.35
N VAL A 518 7.00 7.80 21.11
CA VAL A 518 7.05 7.79 22.57
C VAL A 518 6.80 6.37 23.06
N ILE A 519 7.77 5.82 23.75
CA ILE A 519 7.72 4.50 24.36
C ILE A 519 7.45 4.68 25.85
N THR A 520 6.38 4.08 26.35
CA THR A 520 6.00 4.18 27.77
C THR A 520 5.80 2.81 28.39
N SER A 521 6.24 2.64 29.64
CA SER A 521 5.85 1.45 30.43
C SER A 521 4.34 1.41 30.68
N THR A 522 3.76 0.22 30.72
CA THR A 522 2.34 0.00 31.00
C THR A 522 2.05 -0.06 32.50
#